data_06f7f259213b65ff0d5b8aab309641f6
#
_entry.id   06f7f259213b65ff0d5b8aab309641f6
#
_cell.length_a   1.000
_cell.length_b   1.000
_cell.length_c   1.000
_cell.angle_alpha   90.00
_cell.angle_beta   90.00
_cell.angle_gamma   90.00
#
_symmetry.space_group_name_H-M   'P 1'
#
loop_
_entity.id
_entity.type
_entity.pdbx_description
1 polymer ?
#
loop_
_entity_poly.entity_id
_entity_poly.type
_entity_poly.pdbx_seq_one_letter_code
_entity_poly.pdbx_strand_id
1 'polypeptide(L)'
;FKQKPAYEISLGLVGSEMCIRDRQVIAHESGVANVIDPLGGSYYLEWLTDDMERQARDYFDRIDSLGGVVPAIEKGFFQKEIAAASYKYQKEIDNKERVVVGVNEYTSDESVEIPILEMDPEGFDRQCARLKKLRASRDKGKFEASIRAIEKAAEGDANLMPHFIEAAKAKVTLGEMCDVLRGVFGEYREGSDF
;
A
#
# COMPACT_ATOMS: atom_id res chain seq x y z
N PHE A 1 -29.77 43.00 5.39
CA PHE A 1 -29.19 41.88 4.63
C PHE A 1 -27.85 42.35 4.06
N LYS A 2 -26.72 41.89 4.61
CA LYS A 2 -25.38 42.08 4.02
C LYS A 2 -25.33 41.19 2.78
N GLN A 3 -25.23 41.77 1.58
CA GLN A 3 -24.91 41.02 0.37
C GLN A 3 -23.53 40.38 0.54
N LYS A 4 -23.45 39.07 0.32
CA LYS A 4 -22.18 38.35 0.31
C LYS A 4 -21.30 38.88 -0.84
N PRO A 5 -19.98 39.05 -0.60
CA PRO A 5 -19.09 39.48 -1.69
C PRO A 5 -19.01 38.45 -2.81
N ALA A 6 -18.72 38.92 -4.03
CA ALA A 6 -18.75 38.11 -5.24
C ALA A 6 -17.89 36.82 -5.18
N TYR A 7 -16.80 36.83 -4.41
CA TYR A 7 -15.96 35.65 -4.22
C TYR A 7 -16.64 34.54 -3.37
N GLU A 8 -17.51 34.90 -2.42
CA GLU A 8 -18.29 33.93 -1.65
C GLU A 8 -19.40 33.27 -2.50
N ILE A 9 -19.87 33.98 -3.53
CA ILE A 9 -20.80 33.42 -4.50
C ILE A 9 -20.06 32.44 -5.43
N SER A 10 -18.84 32.76 -5.83
CA SER A 10 -17.96 31.88 -6.63
C SER A 10 -17.61 30.60 -5.88
N LEU A 11 -17.28 30.69 -4.57
CA LEU A 11 -17.06 29.52 -3.71
C LEU A 11 -18.32 28.67 -3.55
N GLY A 12 -19.50 29.26 -3.55
CA GLY A 12 -20.77 28.54 -3.55
C GLY A 12 -21.04 27.76 -4.85
N LEU A 13 -20.60 28.27 -6.01
CA LEU A 13 -20.69 27.59 -7.31
C LEU A 13 -19.67 26.42 -7.39
N VAL A 14 -18.43 26.63 -6.95
CA VAL A 14 -17.42 25.58 -6.83
C VAL A 14 -17.89 24.48 -5.86
N GLY A 15 -18.54 24.86 -4.74
CA GLY A 15 -19.15 23.90 -3.82
C GLY A 15 -20.29 23.08 -4.46
N SER A 16 -21.05 23.65 -5.42
CA SER A 16 -22.11 22.90 -6.10
C SER A 16 -21.57 21.88 -7.09
N GLU A 17 -20.49 22.20 -7.81
CA GLU A 17 -19.82 21.22 -8.71
C GLU A 17 -19.19 20.06 -7.95
N MET A 18 -18.51 20.32 -6.82
CA MET A 18 -18.05 19.27 -5.92
C MET A 18 -19.21 18.39 -5.45
N CYS A 19 -20.32 18.98 -5.04
CA CYS A 19 -21.51 18.23 -4.63
C CYS A 19 -22.13 17.40 -5.78
N ILE A 20 -22.00 17.82 -7.04
CA ILE A 20 -22.45 17.03 -8.19
C ILE A 20 -21.57 15.78 -8.36
N ARG A 21 -20.25 15.94 -8.33
CA ARG A 21 -19.28 14.83 -8.41
C ARG A 21 -19.45 13.85 -7.25
N ASP A 22 -19.61 14.36 -6.03
CA ASP A 22 -19.87 13.51 -4.85
C ASP A 22 -21.11 12.63 -5.05
N ARG A 23 -22.19 13.21 -5.59
CA ARG A 23 -23.42 12.46 -5.88
C ARG A 23 -23.22 11.43 -7.01
N GLN A 24 -22.43 11.76 -8.02
CA GLN A 24 -22.09 10.83 -9.11
C GLN A 24 -21.30 9.64 -8.57
N VAL A 25 -20.29 9.87 -7.70
CA VAL A 25 -19.53 8.79 -7.05
C VAL A 25 -20.46 7.93 -6.19
N ILE A 26 -21.34 8.53 -5.39
CA ILE A 26 -22.31 7.78 -4.58
C ILE A 26 -23.22 6.94 -5.46
N ALA A 27 -23.71 7.50 -6.58
CA ALA A 27 -24.63 6.81 -7.47
C ALA A 27 -24.00 5.63 -8.23
N HIS A 28 -22.73 5.76 -8.66
CA HIS A 28 -22.11 4.80 -9.57
C HIS A 28 -21.06 3.88 -8.90
N GLU A 29 -20.41 4.34 -7.83
CA GLU A 29 -19.29 3.60 -7.25
C GLU A 29 -19.58 2.98 -5.89
N SER A 30 -20.59 3.49 -5.15
CA SER A 30 -20.88 2.99 -3.79
C SER A 30 -21.81 1.77 -3.75
N GLY A 31 -22.58 1.53 -4.82
CA GLY A 31 -23.58 0.46 -4.86
C GLY A 31 -24.88 0.77 -4.09
N VAL A 32 -25.00 1.90 -3.37
CA VAL A 32 -26.21 2.24 -2.60
C VAL A 32 -27.45 2.42 -3.49
N ALA A 33 -27.26 2.81 -4.75
CA ALA A 33 -28.34 2.96 -5.70
C ALA A 33 -28.91 1.63 -6.25
N ASN A 34 -28.23 0.49 -5.98
CA ASN A 34 -28.63 -0.82 -6.49
C ASN A 34 -29.78 -1.44 -5.67
N VAL A 35 -30.11 -0.88 -4.50
CA VAL A 35 -31.11 -1.40 -3.57
C VAL A 35 -31.98 -0.28 -3.02
N ILE A 36 -33.22 -0.60 -2.65
CA ILE A 36 -34.17 0.37 -2.11
C ILE A 36 -33.79 0.77 -0.66
N ASP A 37 -33.30 -0.19 0.12
CA ASP A 37 -32.88 0.01 1.52
C ASP A 37 -31.42 -0.38 1.69
N PRO A 38 -30.48 0.59 1.60
CA PRO A 38 -29.04 0.34 1.66
C PRO A 38 -28.48 0.31 3.10
N LEU A 39 -29.32 0.32 4.13
CA LEU A 39 -28.88 0.34 5.51
C LEU A 39 -28.82 -1.07 6.11
N GLY A 40 -28.02 -1.23 7.16
CA GLY A 40 -27.93 -2.47 7.94
C GLY A 40 -29.31 -2.89 8.48
N GLY A 41 -29.54 -4.20 8.54
CA GLY A 41 -30.83 -4.78 8.93
C GLY A 41 -31.82 -4.98 7.77
N SER A 42 -31.54 -4.44 6.57
CA SER A 42 -32.34 -4.76 5.38
C SER A 42 -32.05 -6.19 4.91
N TYR A 43 -33.06 -6.87 4.36
CA TYR A 43 -32.93 -8.27 3.91
C TYR A 43 -31.79 -8.46 2.90
N TYR A 44 -31.61 -7.51 1.97
CA TYR A 44 -30.57 -7.60 0.98
C TYR A 44 -29.17 -7.40 1.60
N LEU A 45 -29.01 -6.43 2.48
CA LEU A 45 -27.71 -6.16 3.12
C LEU A 45 -27.29 -7.30 4.05
N GLU A 46 -28.23 -7.88 4.77
CA GLU A 46 -27.95 -9.05 5.61
C GLU A 46 -27.55 -10.25 4.73
N TRP A 47 -28.32 -10.53 3.66
CA TRP A 47 -27.93 -11.57 2.68
C TRP A 47 -26.57 -11.32 2.06
N LEU A 48 -26.25 -10.08 1.66
CA LEU A 48 -24.97 -9.73 1.07
C LEU A 48 -23.82 -9.92 2.07
N THR A 49 -24.04 -9.58 3.33
CA THR A 49 -23.07 -9.78 4.40
C THR A 49 -22.76 -11.27 4.59
N ASP A 50 -23.80 -12.10 4.66
CA ASP A 50 -23.67 -13.56 4.78
C ASP A 50 -22.96 -14.16 3.56
N ASP A 51 -23.28 -13.65 2.35
CA ASP A 51 -22.64 -14.10 1.10
C ASP A 51 -21.15 -13.74 1.09
N MET A 52 -20.77 -12.53 1.50
CA MET A 52 -19.37 -12.12 1.60
C MET A 52 -18.61 -12.95 2.66
N GLU A 53 -19.23 -13.23 3.80
CA GLU A 53 -18.62 -14.12 4.80
C GLU A 53 -18.38 -15.52 4.24
N ARG A 54 -19.37 -16.09 3.54
CA ARG A 54 -19.24 -17.40 2.89
C ARG A 54 -18.09 -17.39 1.89
N GLN A 55 -18.01 -16.39 1.00
CA GLN A 55 -16.93 -16.28 0.02
C GLN A 55 -15.54 -16.16 0.69
N ALA A 56 -15.45 -15.42 1.79
CA ALA A 56 -14.20 -15.33 2.55
C ALA A 56 -13.80 -16.69 3.15
N ARG A 57 -14.76 -17.45 3.70
CA ARG A 57 -14.52 -18.80 4.21
C ARG A 57 -14.07 -19.77 3.12
N ASP A 58 -14.70 -19.71 1.92
CA ASP A 58 -14.27 -20.50 0.77
C ASP A 58 -12.80 -20.23 0.39
N TYR A 59 -12.34 -18.97 0.51
CA TYR A 59 -10.92 -18.64 0.33
C TYR A 59 -10.03 -19.27 1.42
N PHE A 60 -10.46 -19.27 2.67
CA PHE A 60 -9.69 -19.92 3.75
C PHE A 60 -9.55 -21.42 3.50
N ASP A 61 -10.63 -22.09 3.13
CA ASP A 61 -10.61 -23.52 2.80
C ASP A 61 -9.69 -23.84 1.62
N ARG A 62 -9.69 -22.99 0.58
CA ARG A 62 -8.76 -23.10 -0.55
C ARG A 62 -7.31 -22.94 -0.13
N ILE A 63 -6.99 -21.95 0.72
CA ILE A 63 -5.65 -21.70 1.24
C ILE A 63 -5.18 -22.88 2.10
N ASP A 64 -6.04 -23.40 2.96
CA ASP A 64 -5.73 -24.54 3.83
C ASP A 64 -5.48 -25.82 2.99
N SER A 65 -6.25 -26.02 1.92
CA SER A 65 -6.04 -27.13 0.97
C SER A 65 -4.70 -27.09 0.25
N LEU A 66 -4.11 -25.88 0.09
CA LEU A 66 -2.78 -25.69 -0.50
C LEU A 66 -1.63 -25.95 0.50
N GLY A 67 -1.96 -26.15 1.77
CA GLY A 67 -1.00 -26.35 2.86
C GLY A 67 -0.77 -25.10 3.72
N GLY A 68 -1.67 -24.12 3.64
CA GLY A 68 -1.61 -22.87 4.40
C GLY A 68 -1.07 -21.70 3.59
N VAL A 69 -0.92 -20.56 4.26
CA VAL A 69 -0.60 -19.27 3.61
C VAL A 69 0.76 -19.27 2.91
N VAL A 70 1.81 -19.77 3.56
CA VAL A 70 3.17 -19.75 2.98
C VAL A 70 3.26 -20.62 1.71
N PRO A 71 2.81 -21.88 1.69
CA PRO A 71 2.76 -22.66 0.46
C PRO A 71 1.86 -22.06 -0.62
N ALA A 72 0.79 -21.36 -0.26
CA ALA A 72 -0.06 -20.66 -1.22
C ALA A 72 0.66 -19.48 -1.89
N ILE A 73 1.48 -18.73 -1.13
CA ILE A 73 2.34 -17.65 -1.68
C ILE A 73 3.38 -18.24 -2.63
N GLU A 74 4.07 -19.31 -2.22
CA GLU A 74 5.10 -19.99 -3.03
C GLU A 74 4.54 -20.53 -4.36
N LYS A 75 3.27 -20.98 -4.37
CA LYS A 75 2.56 -21.45 -5.57
C LYS A 75 1.95 -20.32 -6.41
N GLY A 76 2.13 -19.06 -6.01
CA GLY A 76 1.60 -17.88 -6.70
C GLY A 76 0.07 -17.79 -6.67
N PHE A 77 -0.62 -18.43 -5.71
CA PHE A 77 -2.07 -18.45 -5.63
C PHE A 77 -2.69 -17.05 -5.52
N PHE A 78 -2.21 -16.25 -4.57
CA PHE A 78 -2.72 -14.89 -4.36
C PHE A 78 -2.47 -13.99 -5.55
N GLN A 79 -1.30 -14.08 -6.16
CA GLN A 79 -0.91 -13.29 -7.31
C GLN A 79 -1.83 -13.57 -8.51
N LYS A 80 -2.14 -14.84 -8.76
CA LYS A 80 -3.06 -15.25 -9.84
C LYS A 80 -4.48 -14.76 -9.60
N GLU A 81 -5.00 -14.89 -8.38
CA GLU A 81 -6.33 -14.37 -8.01
C GLU A 81 -6.40 -12.84 -8.19
N ILE A 82 -5.37 -12.11 -7.73
CA ILE A 82 -5.29 -10.66 -7.89
C ILE A 82 -5.20 -10.27 -9.37
N ALA A 83 -4.36 -10.93 -10.15
CA ALA A 83 -4.21 -10.65 -11.58
C ALA A 83 -5.53 -10.91 -12.34
N ALA A 84 -6.21 -12.01 -12.05
CA ALA A 84 -7.51 -12.34 -12.65
C ALA A 84 -8.59 -11.31 -12.29
N ALA A 85 -8.65 -10.89 -11.02
CA ALA A 85 -9.58 -9.86 -10.55
C ALA A 85 -9.29 -8.50 -11.19
N SER A 86 -8.01 -8.10 -11.28
CA SER A 86 -7.57 -6.86 -11.92
C SER A 86 -7.91 -6.84 -13.41
N TYR A 87 -7.68 -7.93 -14.12
CA TYR A 87 -8.03 -8.06 -15.54
C TYR A 87 -9.55 -7.92 -15.76
N LYS A 88 -10.34 -8.62 -14.92
CA LYS A 88 -11.80 -8.52 -14.97
C LYS A 88 -12.27 -7.08 -14.73
N TYR A 89 -11.74 -6.44 -13.68
CA TYR A 89 -12.06 -5.06 -13.33
C TYR A 89 -11.74 -4.08 -14.46
N GLN A 90 -10.55 -4.21 -15.08
CA GLN A 90 -10.17 -3.37 -16.21
C GLN A 90 -11.12 -3.56 -17.41
N LYS A 91 -11.48 -4.80 -17.70
CA LYS A 91 -12.42 -5.11 -18.78
C LYS A 91 -13.82 -4.51 -18.55
N GLU A 92 -14.31 -4.54 -17.30
CA GLU A 92 -15.58 -3.89 -16.92
C GLU A 92 -15.53 -2.37 -17.14
N ILE A 93 -14.39 -1.73 -16.85
CA ILE A 93 -14.17 -0.29 -17.10
C ILE A 93 -14.14 0.02 -18.59
N ASP A 94 -13.40 -0.77 -19.37
CA ASP A 94 -13.23 -0.57 -20.82
C ASP A 94 -14.56 -0.76 -21.55
N ASN A 95 -15.38 -1.72 -21.14
CA ASN A 95 -16.71 -1.98 -21.68
C ASN A 95 -17.80 -1.03 -21.14
N LYS A 96 -17.46 -0.13 -20.20
CA LYS A 96 -18.42 0.74 -19.50
C LYS A 96 -19.50 0.00 -18.69
N GLU A 97 -19.24 -1.26 -18.35
CA GLU A 97 -20.08 -2.04 -17.42
C GLU A 97 -19.92 -1.53 -15.97
N ARG A 98 -18.76 -0.95 -15.68
CA ARG A 98 -18.44 -0.26 -14.44
C ARG A 98 -18.10 1.20 -14.74
N VAL A 99 -18.82 2.10 -14.11
CA VAL A 99 -18.55 3.53 -14.21
C VAL A 99 -17.61 3.96 -13.07
N VAL A 100 -16.49 4.59 -13.46
CA VAL A 100 -15.56 5.26 -12.53
C VAL A 100 -15.60 6.75 -12.90
N VAL A 101 -16.12 7.56 -12.01
CA VAL A 101 -16.35 8.99 -12.24
C VAL A 101 -15.04 9.73 -12.49
N GLY A 102 -14.99 10.46 -13.60
CA GLY A 102 -13.79 11.18 -14.03
C GLY A 102 -12.73 10.32 -14.73
N VAL A 103 -12.99 9.01 -14.91
CA VAL A 103 -12.09 8.10 -15.62
C VAL A 103 -12.69 7.66 -16.96
N ASN A 104 -13.81 6.94 -16.95
CA ASN A 104 -14.48 6.48 -18.16
C ASN A 104 -15.84 7.14 -18.42
N GLU A 105 -16.39 7.84 -17.44
CA GLU A 105 -17.56 8.70 -17.56
C GLU A 105 -17.38 9.98 -16.73
N TYR A 106 -18.14 11.03 -17.03
CA TYR A 106 -18.07 12.35 -16.36
C TYR A 106 -16.64 12.95 -16.36
N THR A 107 -15.91 12.72 -17.43
CA THR A 107 -14.56 13.27 -17.62
C THR A 107 -14.62 14.79 -17.84
N SER A 108 -13.55 15.50 -17.44
CA SER A 108 -13.35 16.91 -17.65
C SER A 108 -12.08 17.12 -18.48
N ASP A 109 -12.13 18.08 -19.42
CA ASP A 109 -10.95 18.48 -20.20
C ASP A 109 -10.01 19.42 -19.42
N GLU A 110 -10.34 19.73 -18.18
CA GLU A 110 -9.51 20.58 -17.33
C GLU A 110 -8.23 19.85 -16.92
N SER A 111 -7.09 20.39 -17.34
CA SER A 111 -5.78 19.94 -16.84
C SER A 111 -5.56 20.52 -15.44
N VAL A 112 -5.57 19.67 -14.43
CA VAL A 112 -5.18 20.08 -13.08
C VAL A 112 -3.67 19.94 -12.97
N GLU A 113 -2.96 21.08 -12.87
CA GLU A 113 -1.54 21.07 -12.53
C GLU A 113 -1.38 20.71 -11.05
N ILE A 114 -1.00 19.46 -10.81
CA ILE A 114 -0.69 18.99 -9.46
C ILE A 114 0.79 19.29 -9.21
N PRO A 115 1.15 20.08 -8.18
CA PRO A 115 2.54 20.32 -7.85
C PRO A 115 3.18 18.99 -7.41
N ILE A 116 4.11 18.49 -8.22
CA ILE A 116 4.86 17.28 -7.94
C ILE A 116 6.02 17.64 -7.00
N LEU A 117 6.25 16.82 -5.97
CA LEU A 117 7.40 16.99 -5.09
C LEU A 117 8.69 16.78 -5.89
N GLU A 118 9.45 17.85 -6.08
CA GLU A 118 10.76 17.76 -6.70
C GLU A 118 11.79 17.20 -5.72
N MET A 119 12.54 16.21 -6.18
CA MET A 119 13.65 15.65 -5.41
C MET A 119 14.79 16.68 -5.32
N ASP A 120 15.30 16.90 -4.10
CA ASP A 120 16.46 17.75 -3.89
C ASP A 120 17.69 17.18 -4.65
N PRO A 121 18.22 17.86 -5.68
CA PRO A 121 19.31 17.35 -6.51
C PRO A 121 20.61 17.12 -5.72
N GLU A 122 20.83 17.87 -4.64
CA GLU A 122 22.01 17.72 -3.77
C GLU A 122 21.81 16.69 -2.64
N GLY A 123 20.59 16.16 -2.47
CA GLY A 123 20.23 15.25 -1.39
C GLY A 123 21.09 14.00 -1.37
N PHE A 124 21.35 13.42 -2.52
CA PHE A 124 22.20 12.23 -2.68
C PHE A 124 23.63 12.48 -2.24
N ASP A 125 24.25 13.56 -2.74
CA ASP A 125 25.65 13.90 -2.43
C ASP A 125 25.85 14.25 -0.97
N ARG A 126 24.90 14.99 -0.36
CA ARG A 126 24.90 15.27 1.07
C ARG A 126 24.83 13.99 1.89
N GLN A 127 23.98 13.05 1.52
CA GLN A 127 23.85 11.78 2.24
C GLN A 127 25.10 10.92 2.08
N CYS A 128 25.70 10.85 0.91
CA CYS A 128 26.95 10.15 0.67
C CYS A 128 28.11 10.74 1.50
N ALA A 129 28.23 12.05 1.54
CA ALA A 129 29.24 12.74 2.35
C ALA A 129 29.05 12.47 3.86
N ARG A 130 27.80 12.51 4.35
CA ARG A 130 27.43 12.18 5.73
C ARG A 130 27.81 10.75 6.11
N LEU A 131 27.51 9.78 5.23
CA LEU A 131 27.87 8.37 5.45
C LEU A 131 29.40 8.15 5.46
N LYS A 132 30.14 8.79 4.55
CA LYS A 132 31.61 8.75 4.55
C LYS A 132 32.18 9.27 5.87
N LYS A 133 31.69 10.41 6.34
CA LYS A 133 32.11 11.00 7.63
C LYS A 133 31.77 10.09 8.82
N LEU A 134 30.59 9.49 8.83
CA LEU A 134 30.15 8.58 9.89
C LEU A 134 31.05 7.34 9.95
N ARG A 135 31.32 6.71 8.80
CA ARG A 135 32.18 5.53 8.70
C ARG A 135 33.63 5.82 9.11
N ALA A 136 34.14 7.01 8.77
CA ALA A 136 35.48 7.43 9.17
C ALA A 136 35.62 7.72 10.68
N SER A 137 34.53 8.15 11.34
CA SER A 137 34.52 8.56 12.75
C SER A 137 34.12 7.48 13.74
N ARG A 138 33.72 6.29 13.25
CA ARG A 138 33.27 5.20 14.14
C ARG A 138 34.45 4.35 14.67
N ASP A 139 34.27 3.78 15.83
CA ASP A 139 35.18 2.82 16.44
C ASP A 139 35.08 1.47 15.69
N LYS A 140 36.14 1.05 15.04
CA LYS A 140 36.18 -0.21 14.27
C LYS A 140 35.93 -1.45 15.12
N GLY A 141 36.50 -1.48 16.34
CA GLY A 141 36.34 -2.64 17.23
C GLY A 141 34.89 -2.83 17.67
N LYS A 142 34.22 -1.71 18.06
CA LYS A 142 32.79 -1.74 18.41
C LYS A 142 31.91 -2.09 17.22
N PHE A 143 32.24 -1.57 16.04
CA PHE A 143 31.53 -1.90 14.79
C PHE A 143 31.60 -3.39 14.50
N GLU A 144 32.81 -3.98 14.45
CA GLU A 144 33.00 -5.39 14.14
C GLU A 144 32.37 -6.31 15.20
N ALA A 145 32.46 -5.94 16.48
CA ALA A 145 31.80 -6.70 17.54
C ALA A 145 30.29 -6.70 17.41
N SER A 146 29.69 -5.55 17.02
CA SER A 146 28.25 -5.44 16.81
C SER A 146 27.76 -6.24 15.60
N ILE A 147 28.52 -6.25 14.49
CA ILE A 147 28.21 -7.06 13.31
C ILE A 147 28.21 -8.54 13.67
N ARG A 148 29.26 -9.04 14.33
CA ARG A 148 29.34 -10.45 14.77
C ARG A 148 28.24 -10.81 15.77
N ALA A 149 27.82 -9.87 16.63
CA ALA A 149 26.73 -10.11 17.57
C ALA A 149 25.37 -10.26 16.87
N ILE A 150 25.11 -9.46 15.81
CA ILE A 150 23.90 -9.59 14.99
C ILE A 150 23.92 -10.93 14.23
N GLU A 151 25.03 -11.27 13.58
CA GLU A 151 25.18 -12.51 12.83
C GLU A 151 24.91 -13.73 13.70
N LYS A 152 25.58 -13.81 14.85
CA LYS A 152 25.39 -14.91 15.81
C LYS A 152 23.95 -14.99 16.35
N ALA A 153 23.31 -13.85 16.58
CA ALA A 153 21.93 -13.81 17.05
C ALA A 153 20.95 -14.25 15.96
N ALA A 154 21.24 -13.91 14.69
CA ALA A 154 20.44 -14.28 13.53
C ALA A 154 20.54 -15.78 13.17
N GLU A 155 21.65 -16.43 13.47
CA GLU A 155 21.83 -17.90 13.31
C GLU A 155 21.02 -18.73 14.33
N GLY A 156 20.46 -18.09 15.37
CA GLY A 156 19.67 -18.73 16.42
C GLY A 156 18.29 -18.11 16.59
N ASP A 157 17.65 -18.37 17.72
CA ASP A 157 16.30 -17.88 18.06
C ASP A 157 16.32 -16.62 18.95
N ALA A 158 17.47 -15.93 19.04
CA ALA A 158 17.60 -14.77 19.90
C ALA A 158 16.84 -13.54 19.36
N ASN A 159 16.31 -12.72 20.27
CA ASN A 159 15.72 -11.45 19.88
C ASN A 159 16.78 -10.51 19.31
N LEU A 160 16.66 -10.14 18.04
CA LEU A 160 17.61 -9.28 17.33
C LEU A 160 17.55 -7.80 17.76
N MET A 161 16.46 -7.33 18.33
CA MET A 161 16.27 -5.91 18.63
C MET A 161 17.31 -5.32 19.59
N PRO A 162 17.70 -5.98 20.70
CA PRO A 162 18.78 -5.47 21.54
C PRO A 162 20.10 -5.34 20.79
N HIS A 163 20.43 -6.28 19.90
CA HIS A 163 21.66 -6.24 19.10
C HIS A 163 21.64 -5.11 18.08
N PHE A 164 20.49 -4.81 17.45
CA PHE A 164 20.34 -3.66 16.57
C PHE A 164 20.49 -2.32 17.29
N ILE A 165 19.97 -2.20 18.52
CA ILE A 165 20.12 -0.99 19.33
C ILE A 165 21.61 -0.73 19.65
N GLU A 166 22.35 -1.75 20.07
CA GLU A 166 23.78 -1.60 20.36
C GLU A 166 24.60 -1.32 19.07
N ALA A 167 24.25 -1.95 17.95
CA ALA A 167 24.86 -1.68 16.67
C ALA A 167 24.63 -0.23 16.21
N ALA A 168 23.41 0.30 16.38
CA ALA A 168 23.11 1.69 16.08
C ALA A 168 23.91 2.66 16.95
N LYS A 169 24.10 2.37 18.24
CA LYS A 169 24.99 3.13 19.13
C LYS A 169 26.45 3.06 18.68
N ALA A 170 26.89 1.94 18.12
CA ALA A 170 28.22 1.76 17.53
C ALA A 170 28.34 2.38 16.13
N LYS A 171 27.33 3.11 15.65
CA LYS A 171 27.27 3.74 14.31
C LYS A 171 27.32 2.76 13.15
N VAL A 172 26.76 1.56 13.34
CA VAL A 172 26.46 0.65 12.23
C VAL A 172 25.30 1.21 11.46
N THR A 173 25.38 1.25 10.13
CA THR A 173 24.27 1.75 9.28
C THR A 173 23.21 0.69 9.10
N LEU A 174 21.99 1.09 8.77
CA LEU A 174 20.90 0.16 8.49
C LEU A 174 21.27 -0.83 7.37
N GLY A 175 21.90 -0.35 6.29
CA GLY A 175 22.36 -1.20 5.20
C GLY A 175 23.31 -2.29 5.66
N GLU A 176 24.31 -1.94 6.50
CA GLU A 176 25.28 -2.89 7.04
C GLU A 176 24.62 -3.95 7.94
N MET A 177 23.59 -3.58 8.72
CA MET A 177 22.79 -4.55 9.50
C MET A 177 21.98 -5.48 8.60
N CYS A 178 21.33 -4.92 7.56
CA CYS A 178 20.57 -5.70 6.59
C CYS A 178 21.46 -6.63 5.76
N ASP A 179 22.69 -6.22 5.43
CA ASP A 179 23.64 -7.07 4.70
C ASP A 179 24.03 -8.31 5.50
N VAL A 180 24.18 -8.18 6.83
CA VAL A 180 24.39 -9.34 7.70
C VAL A 180 23.19 -10.29 7.65
N LEU A 181 21.97 -9.76 7.73
CA LEU A 181 20.75 -10.58 7.67
C LEU A 181 20.60 -11.26 6.30
N ARG A 182 20.96 -10.58 5.21
CA ARG A 182 20.97 -11.19 3.86
C ARG A 182 21.96 -12.36 3.79
N GLY A 183 23.11 -12.23 4.46
CA GLY A 183 24.08 -13.31 4.54
C GLY A 183 23.55 -14.56 5.24
N VAL A 184 22.76 -14.39 6.29
CA VAL A 184 22.20 -15.50 7.10
C VAL A 184 20.92 -16.07 6.48
N PHE A 185 19.97 -15.20 6.09
CA PHE A 185 18.62 -15.61 5.64
C PHE A 185 18.47 -15.69 4.12
N GLY A 186 19.40 -15.12 3.36
CA GLY A 186 19.25 -14.96 1.92
C GLY A 186 18.25 -13.84 1.55
N GLU A 187 17.87 -13.81 0.30
CA GLU A 187 16.87 -12.88 -0.25
C GLU A 187 15.73 -13.68 -0.88
N TYR A 188 14.49 -13.31 -0.53
CA TYR A 188 13.34 -13.84 -1.23
C TYR A 188 13.24 -13.21 -2.62
N ARG A 189 13.08 -14.04 -3.63
CA ARG A 189 12.77 -13.63 -4.99
C ARG A 189 11.44 -14.25 -5.39
N GLU A 190 10.51 -13.39 -5.78
CA GLU A 190 9.23 -13.84 -6.28
C GLU A 190 9.42 -14.62 -7.58
N GLY A 191 8.73 -15.76 -7.70
CA GLY A 191 8.73 -16.53 -8.95
C GLY A 191 8.02 -15.73 -10.05
N SER A 192 8.52 -15.85 -11.29
CA SER A 192 7.97 -15.15 -12.48
C SER A 192 6.80 -15.90 -13.15
N ASP A 193 6.30 -16.97 -12.55
CA ASP A 193 5.28 -17.85 -13.13
C ASP A 193 3.86 -17.36 -12.81
N PHE A 194 3.47 -16.23 -13.41
CA PHE A 194 2.09 -15.73 -13.39
C PHE A 194 1.36 -16.06 -14.68
#